data_acda27b310f44bef93f58e9236e339e6
#
_entry.id   acda27b310f44bef93f58e9236e339e6
#
_cell.length_a   1.000
_cell.length_b   1.000
_cell.length_c   1.000
_cell.angle_alpha   90.00
_cell.angle_beta   90.00
_cell.angle_gamma   90.00
#
_symmetry.space_group_name_H-M   'P 1'
#
loop_
_entity.id
_entity.type
_entity.pdbx_description
1 polymer ?
#
loop_
_entity_poly.entity_id
_entity_poly.type
_entity_poly.pdbx_seq_one_letter_code
_entity_poly.pdbx_strand_id
1 'polypeptide(L)'
;MSENNDKKSAKFDEFFSINYPFNVNATIIDTYSPISYQGFMNTMPMPFKMASEIITLDQAALRPLQTIGSVAGQLVDYLHHQAQKIDLLVSYILSEQDDEKQRYQGTHFGGGGIIFKSKNNFTVGQFIELKIFLLNDNCAIYCCGEIISANIENAELT
;
A
#
# COMPACT_ATOMS: atom_id res chain seq x y z
N MET A 1 -21.07 -14.78 -15.49
CA MET A 1 -20.32 -13.59 -15.01
C MET A 1 -20.63 -13.26 -13.55
N SER A 2 -21.83 -13.48 -13.06
CA SER A 2 -22.26 -13.21 -11.66
C SER A 2 -21.50 -14.05 -10.61
N GLU A 3 -21.40 -15.36 -10.82
CA GLU A 3 -20.83 -16.32 -9.83
C GLU A 3 -19.34 -16.08 -9.47
N ASN A 4 -18.56 -15.51 -10.40
CA ASN A 4 -17.14 -15.23 -10.16
C ASN A 4 -16.95 -13.94 -9.34
N ASN A 5 -17.88 -13.01 -9.49
CA ASN A 5 -17.89 -11.75 -8.74
C ASN A 5 -18.35 -11.96 -7.30
N ASP A 6 -19.33 -12.85 -7.07
CA ASP A 6 -19.80 -13.22 -5.74
C ASP A 6 -18.71 -13.91 -4.93
N LYS A 7 -17.87 -14.76 -5.56
CA LYS A 7 -16.72 -15.40 -4.92
C LYS A 7 -15.61 -14.41 -4.56
N LYS A 8 -15.40 -13.36 -5.37
CA LYS A 8 -14.40 -12.32 -5.10
C LYS A 8 -14.86 -11.39 -3.99
N SER A 9 -16.15 -11.05 -3.97
CA SER A 9 -16.75 -10.27 -2.86
C SER A 9 -16.68 -11.05 -1.55
N ALA A 10 -17.01 -12.34 -1.55
CA ALA A 10 -16.89 -13.20 -0.37
C ALA A 10 -15.45 -13.28 0.16
N LYS A 11 -14.45 -13.31 -0.73
CA LYS A 11 -13.04 -13.25 -0.32
C LYS A 11 -12.66 -11.90 0.29
N PHE A 12 -13.21 -10.81 -0.20
CA PHE A 12 -12.98 -9.49 0.40
C PHE A 12 -13.57 -9.43 1.81
N ASP A 13 -14.78 -9.96 2.00
CA ASP A 13 -15.49 -9.98 3.28
C ASP A 13 -14.86 -10.97 4.29
N GLU A 14 -14.10 -11.97 3.81
CA GLU A 14 -13.37 -12.93 4.66
C GLU A 14 -12.22 -12.28 5.44
N PHE A 15 -11.63 -11.24 4.88
CA PHE A 15 -10.53 -10.53 5.52
C PHE A 15 -11.04 -9.34 6.34
N PHE A 16 -10.50 -9.22 7.54
CA PHE A 16 -10.82 -8.09 8.41
C PHE A 16 -10.43 -6.77 7.74
N SER A 17 -11.38 -5.85 7.64
CA SER A 17 -11.15 -4.47 7.19
C SER A 17 -11.55 -3.49 8.27
N ILE A 18 -10.81 -2.39 8.37
CA ILE A 18 -11.07 -1.32 9.32
C ILE A 18 -11.47 -0.04 8.57
N ASN A 19 -12.31 0.76 9.20
CA ASN A 19 -12.57 2.11 8.74
C ASN A 19 -11.35 2.96 9.11
N TYR A 20 -10.57 3.33 8.10
CA TYR A 20 -9.34 4.09 8.26
C TYR A 20 -9.19 5.04 7.07
N PRO A 21 -9.10 6.36 7.30
CA PRO A 21 -8.91 7.33 6.23
C PRO A 21 -7.46 7.30 5.73
N PHE A 22 -7.27 7.22 4.42
CA PHE A 22 -5.95 7.23 3.78
C PHE A 22 -6.02 7.84 2.39
N ASN A 23 -4.87 8.23 1.85
CA ASN A 23 -4.76 8.63 0.45
C ASN A 23 -4.42 7.42 -0.41
N VAL A 24 -4.98 7.36 -1.60
CA VAL A 24 -4.63 6.36 -2.60
C VAL A 24 -4.53 7.00 -3.98
N ASN A 25 -3.42 6.74 -4.68
CA ASN A 25 -3.34 6.99 -6.12
C ASN A 25 -3.72 5.70 -6.84
N ALA A 26 -4.64 5.79 -7.79
CA ALA A 26 -5.13 4.67 -8.56
C ALA A 26 -5.03 4.97 -10.06
N THR A 27 -4.33 4.11 -10.79
CA THR A 27 -4.14 4.22 -12.23
C THR A 27 -4.62 2.94 -12.91
N ILE A 28 -5.45 3.08 -13.95
CA ILE A 28 -5.94 1.93 -14.73
C ILE A 28 -4.76 1.31 -15.49
N ILE A 29 -4.61 0.01 -15.37
CA ILE A 29 -3.71 -0.79 -16.20
C ILE A 29 -4.52 -1.26 -17.40
N ASP A 30 -4.08 -0.94 -18.63
CA ASP A 30 -4.81 -1.26 -19.90
C ASP A 30 -4.90 -2.76 -20.22
N THR A 31 -4.86 -3.63 -19.23
CA THR A 31 -4.95 -5.06 -19.40
C THR A 31 -6.04 -5.65 -18.52
N TYR A 32 -6.94 -6.41 -19.13
CA TYR A 32 -7.94 -7.22 -18.41
C TYR A 32 -7.36 -8.54 -17.86
N SER A 33 -6.04 -8.62 -17.75
CA SER A 33 -5.34 -9.76 -17.17
C SER A 33 -4.42 -9.30 -16.04
N PRO A 34 -4.28 -10.13 -14.98
CA PRO A 34 -3.38 -9.80 -13.89
C PRO A 34 -1.94 -9.66 -14.40
N ILE A 35 -1.25 -8.66 -13.88
CA ILE A 35 0.17 -8.45 -14.18
C ILE A 35 0.99 -9.62 -13.63
N SER A 36 1.98 -10.07 -14.37
CA SER A 36 2.92 -11.09 -13.88
C SER A 36 3.80 -10.51 -12.76
N TYR A 37 4.36 -11.37 -11.91
CA TYR A 37 5.30 -10.95 -10.87
C TYR A 37 6.45 -10.11 -11.43
N GLN A 38 7.05 -10.55 -12.53
CA GLN A 38 8.14 -9.81 -13.19
C GLN A 38 7.65 -8.45 -13.73
N GLY A 39 6.47 -8.42 -14.31
CA GLY A 39 5.84 -7.17 -14.75
C GLY A 39 5.62 -6.21 -13.58
N PHE A 40 5.07 -6.71 -12.47
CA PHE A 40 4.87 -5.95 -11.23
C PHE A 40 6.19 -5.36 -10.70
N MET A 41 7.24 -6.17 -10.60
CA MET A 41 8.55 -5.71 -10.16
C MET A 41 9.16 -4.66 -11.09
N ASN A 42 8.90 -4.75 -12.40
CA ASN A 42 9.40 -3.78 -13.37
C ASN A 42 8.67 -2.43 -13.28
N THR A 43 7.36 -2.45 -13.03
CA THR A 43 6.54 -1.23 -12.94
C THR A 43 6.62 -0.54 -11.58
N MET A 44 7.02 -1.27 -10.53
CA MET A 44 7.15 -0.71 -9.17
C MET A 44 8.12 0.48 -9.17
N PRO A 45 7.70 1.67 -8.70
CA PRO A 45 8.58 2.84 -8.60
C PRO A 45 9.79 2.59 -7.69
N MET A 46 10.93 3.17 -8.05
CA MET A 46 12.18 2.98 -7.31
C MET A 46 12.07 3.27 -5.80
N PRO A 47 11.39 4.33 -5.34
CA PRO A 47 11.23 4.57 -3.91
C PRO A 47 10.60 3.42 -3.14
N PHE A 48 9.61 2.72 -3.72
CA PHE A 48 8.98 1.56 -3.10
C PHE A 48 9.92 0.34 -3.08
N LYS A 49 10.72 0.14 -4.13
CA LYS A 49 11.76 -0.91 -4.16
C LYS A 49 12.79 -0.69 -3.06
N MET A 50 13.31 0.53 -2.97
CA MET A 50 14.31 0.90 -1.95
C MET A 50 13.75 0.74 -0.53
N ALA A 51 12.52 1.17 -0.27
CA ALA A 51 11.88 1.00 1.02
C ALA A 51 11.78 -0.49 1.42
N SER A 52 11.38 -1.35 0.50
CA SER A 52 11.31 -2.79 0.74
C SER A 52 12.68 -3.42 1.03
N GLU A 53 13.72 -3.00 0.31
CA GLU A 53 15.10 -3.48 0.54
C GLU A 53 15.65 -3.02 1.89
N ILE A 54 15.41 -1.77 2.29
CA ILE A 54 15.85 -1.23 3.59
C ILE A 54 15.22 -2.02 4.74
N ILE A 55 13.91 -2.28 4.70
CA ILE A 55 13.22 -3.07 5.71
C ILE A 55 13.84 -4.48 5.83
N THR A 56 14.17 -5.09 4.69
CA THR A 56 14.78 -6.43 4.67
C THR A 56 16.17 -6.43 5.28
N LEU A 57 16.98 -5.42 4.99
CA LEU A 57 18.33 -5.25 5.54
C LEU A 57 18.29 -5.03 7.06
N ASP A 58 17.40 -4.18 7.56
CA ASP A 58 17.24 -3.90 8.98
C ASP A 58 16.84 -5.14 9.78
N GLN A 59 15.89 -5.92 9.25
CA GLN A 59 15.48 -7.18 9.89
C GLN A 59 16.62 -8.19 9.96
N ALA A 60 17.46 -8.29 8.94
CA ALA A 60 18.61 -9.18 8.92
C ALA A 60 19.71 -8.75 9.88
N ALA A 61 19.93 -7.45 10.04
CA ALA A 61 20.97 -6.89 10.91
C ALA A 61 20.59 -6.92 12.40
N LEU A 62 19.32 -6.73 12.74
CA LEU A 62 18.86 -6.64 14.14
C LEU A 62 18.88 -8.00 14.85
N ARG A 63 18.65 -9.10 14.17
CA ARG A 63 18.59 -10.45 14.77
C ARG A 63 19.86 -10.83 15.53
N PRO A 64 21.08 -10.71 14.97
CA PRO A 64 22.31 -11.03 15.70
C PRO A 64 22.58 -10.08 16.88
N LEU A 65 22.18 -8.81 16.77
CA LEU A 65 22.44 -7.79 17.79
C LEU A 65 21.63 -8.01 19.08
N GLN A 66 20.47 -8.64 18.99
CA GLN A 66 19.63 -8.96 20.15
C GLN A 66 20.30 -9.98 21.12
N THR A 67 21.32 -10.71 20.66
CA THR A 67 22.04 -11.70 21.47
C THR A 67 23.29 -11.13 22.14
N ILE A 68 23.68 -9.89 21.85
CA ILE A 68 24.84 -9.24 22.44
C ILE A 68 24.44 -8.67 23.81
N GLY A 69 25.08 -9.15 24.86
CA GLY A 69 24.75 -8.80 26.26
C GLY A 69 24.89 -7.31 26.60
N SER A 70 24.62 -6.95 27.83
CA SER A 70 24.40 -5.61 28.39
C SER A 70 25.44 -4.51 28.07
N VAL A 71 26.66 -4.88 27.71
CA VAL A 71 27.75 -3.93 27.38
C VAL A 71 27.52 -3.25 26.02
N ALA A 72 26.78 -3.88 25.15
CA ALA A 72 26.48 -3.36 23.82
C ALA A 72 25.19 -2.51 23.77
N GLY A 73 24.47 -2.32 24.88
CA GLY A 73 23.19 -1.63 24.91
C GLY A 73 23.23 -0.24 24.27
N GLN A 74 24.23 0.57 24.63
CA GLN A 74 24.40 1.92 24.08
C GLN A 74 24.66 1.91 22.57
N LEU A 75 25.39 0.93 22.06
CA LEU A 75 25.64 0.78 20.63
C LEU A 75 24.35 0.36 19.90
N VAL A 76 23.60 -0.57 20.48
CA VAL A 76 22.29 -0.99 19.94
C VAL A 76 21.32 0.18 19.89
N ASP A 77 21.24 0.99 20.96
CA ASP A 77 20.42 2.19 21.01
C ASP A 77 20.83 3.22 19.95
N TYR A 78 22.11 3.43 19.76
CA TYR A 78 22.63 4.31 18.71
C TYR A 78 22.22 3.82 17.30
N LEU A 79 22.39 2.53 17.03
CA LEU A 79 22.00 1.93 15.75
C LEU A 79 20.48 2.02 15.52
N HIS A 80 19.69 1.84 16.58
CA HIS A 80 18.24 2.01 16.51
C HIS A 80 17.85 3.44 16.14
N HIS A 81 18.50 4.45 16.73
CA HIS A 81 18.30 5.84 16.37
C HIS A 81 18.72 6.15 14.92
N GLN A 82 19.75 5.49 14.39
CA GLN A 82 20.14 5.64 12.98
C GLN A 82 19.08 5.03 12.06
N ALA A 83 18.55 3.86 12.37
CA ALA A 83 17.46 3.23 11.63
C ALA A 83 16.22 4.17 11.59
N GLN A 84 15.82 4.73 12.74
CA GLN A 84 14.70 5.69 12.79
C GLN A 84 14.90 6.92 11.90
N LYS A 85 16.13 7.45 11.80
CA LYS A 85 16.42 8.57 10.88
C LYS A 85 16.25 8.16 9.42
N ILE A 86 16.69 6.96 9.08
CA ILE A 86 16.52 6.41 7.72
C ILE A 86 15.04 6.22 7.41
N ASP A 87 14.26 5.68 8.35
CA ASP A 87 12.82 5.50 8.20
C ASP A 87 12.09 6.83 7.93
N LEU A 88 12.48 7.90 8.64
CA LEU A 88 11.94 9.24 8.41
C LEU A 88 12.25 9.75 6.98
N LEU A 89 13.47 9.54 6.49
CA LEU A 89 13.84 9.93 5.13
C LEU A 89 13.09 9.12 4.08
N VAL A 90 12.98 7.81 4.30
CA VAL A 90 12.22 6.91 3.40
C VAL A 90 10.75 7.30 3.37
N SER A 91 10.15 7.58 4.53
CA SER A 91 8.75 8.02 4.64
C SER A 91 8.52 9.33 3.88
N TYR A 92 9.45 10.27 3.97
CA TYR A 92 9.40 11.52 3.20
C TYR A 92 9.45 11.26 1.69
N ILE A 93 10.42 10.45 1.24
CA ILE A 93 10.57 10.10 -0.19
C ILE A 93 9.31 9.40 -0.72
N LEU A 94 8.71 8.51 0.09
CA LEU A 94 7.46 7.83 -0.27
C LEU A 94 6.28 8.81 -0.34
N SER A 95 6.20 9.78 0.57
CA SER A 95 5.14 10.79 0.54
C SER A 95 5.17 11.66 -0.72
N GLU A 96 6.36 11.91 -1.28
CA GLU A 96 6.52 12.62 -2.56
C GLU A 96 5.99 11.83 -3.77
N GLN A 97 5.68 10.54 -3.59
CA GLN A 97 5.04 9.72 -4.64
C GLN A 97 3.53 9.89 -4.71
N ASP A 98 2.93 10.63 -3.77
CA ASP A 98 1.49 10.90 -3.74
C ASP A 98 1.14 12.01 -4.74
N ASP A 99 0.69 11.62 -5.93
CA ASP A 99 0.27 12.55 -6.99
C ASP A 99 -1.14 13.09 -6.71
N GLU A 100 -1.24 14.38 -6.43
CA GLU A 100 -2.50 15.06 -6.15
C GLU A 100 -3.54 14.90 -7.26
N LYS A 101 -3.11 14.77 -8.51
CA LYS A 101 -4.01 14.63 -9.67
C LYS A 101 -4.67 13.25 -9.75
N GLN A 102 -4.02 12.25 -9.17
CA GLN A 102 -4.47 10.86 -9.16
C GLN A 102 -4.95 10.41 -7.77
N ARG A 103 -5.00 11.35 -6.82
CA ARG A 103 -5.35 11.08 -5.43
C ARG A 103 -6.85 10.92 -5.24
N TYR A 104 -7.21 9.82 -4.58
CA TYR A 104 -8.55 9.52 -4.10
C TYR A 104 -8.54 9.31 -2.60
N GLN A 105 -9.72 9.41 -1.98
CA GLN A 105 -9.88 9.21 -0.54
C GLN A 105 -10.26 7.76 -0.25
N GLY A 106 -9.38 7.02 0.42
CA GLY A 106 -9.66 5.71 0.97
C GLY A 106 -10.49 5.80 2.24
N THR A 107 -11.38 4.84 2.44
CA THR A 107 -12.29 4.77 3.61
C THR A 107 -12.13 3.49 4.41
N HIS A 108 -11.84 2.38 3.77
CA HIS A 108 -11.65 1.09 4.42
C HIS A 108 -10.37 0.45 3.90
N PHE A 109 -9.59 -0.07 4.84
CA PHE A 109 -8.32 -0.74 4.57
C PHE A 109 -8.28 -2.10 5.26
N GLY A 110 -7.86 -3.13 4.54
CA GLY A 110 -7.75 -4.48 5.07
C GLY A 110 -6.84 -5.39 4.25
N GLY A 111 -6.61 -6.60 4.77
CA GLY A 111 -5.74 -7.57 4.12
C GLY A 111 -6.27 -8.12 2.80
N GLY A 112 -7.58 -8.04 2.56
CA GLY A 112 -8.23 -8.48 1.31
C GLY A 112 -8.39 -7.41 0.25
N GLY A 113 -8.27 -6.12 0.62
CA GLY A 113 -8.46 -5.02 -0.30
C GLY A 113 -8.77 -3.70 0.38
N ILE A 114 -9.13 -2.71 -0.43
CA ILE A 114 -9.46 -1.36 0.02
C ILE A 114 -10.77 -0.86 -0.58
N ILE A 115 -11.39 0.11 0.09
CA ILE A 115 -12.51 0.87 -0.45
C ILE A 115 -12.09 2.33 -0.53
N PHE A 116 -12.27 2.96 -1.68
CA PHE A 116 -11.99 4.38 -1.87
C PHE A 116 -13.08 5.07 -2.70
N LYS A 117 -13.22 6.38 -2.50
CA LYS A 117 -14.14 7.22 -3.25
C LYS A 117 -13.44 7.81 -4.46
N SER A 118 -14.07 7.73 -5.63
CA SER A 118 -13.53 8.24 -6.88
C SER A 118 -14.53 9.13 -7.60
N LYS A 119 -14.00 10.18 -8.23
CA LYS A 119 -14.76 11.00 -9.21
C LYS A 119 -14.71 10.39 -10.61
N ASN A 120 -13.80 9.47 -10.86
CA ASN A 120 -13.65 8.77 -12.13
C ASN A 120 -14.44 7.47 -12.11
N ASN A 121 -14.97 7.10 -13.25
CA ASN A 121 -15.71 5.84 -13.41
C ASN A 121 -14.72 4.69 -13.57
N PHE A 122 -14.62 3.87 -12.53
CA PHE A 122 -13.96 2.57 -12.61
C PHE A 122 -14.99 1.50 -12.96
N THR A 123 -14.59 0.52 -13.76
CA THR A 123 -15.45 -0.58 -14.19
C THR A 123 -15.05 -1.86 -13.49
N VAL A 124 -16.03 -2.65 -13.04
CA VAL A 124 -15.78 -3.97 -12.43
C VAL A 124 -15.02 -4.86 -13.41
N GLY A 125 -13.97 -5.50 -12.91
CA GLY A 125 -13.06 -6.33 -13.69
C GLY A 125 -11.84 -5.60 -14.24
N GLN A 126 -11.76 -4.27 -14.10
CA GLN A 126 -10.53 -3.53 -14.45
C GLN A 126 -9.42 -3.80 -13.44
N PHE A 127 -8.20 -3.92 -13.95
CA PHE A 127 -6.99 -3.96 -13.13
C PHE A 127 -6.43 -2.55 -12.96
N ILE A 128 -6.00 -2.26 -11.75
CA ILE A 128 -5.46 -0.95 -11.36
C ILE A 128 -4.14 -1.12 -10.61
N GLU A 129 -3.26 -0.17 -10.85
CA GLU A 129 -2.08 0.07 -10.02
C GLU A 129 -2.48 0.98 -8.87
N LEU A 130 -2.04 0.65 -7.67
CA LEU A 130 -2.36 1.38 -6.45
C LEU A 130 -1.08 1.78 -5.71
N LYS A 131 -1.03 3.04 -5.29
CA LYS A 131 -0.11 3.54 -4.27
C LYS A 131 -0.95 4.00 -3.09
N ILE A 132 -0.85 3.32 -1.97
CA ILE A 132 -1.63 3.55 -0.77
C ILE A 132 -0.75 4.25 0.25
N PHE A 133 -1.18 5.41 0.77
CA PHE A 133 -0.43 6.21 1.71
C PHE A 133 -1.16 6.25 3.05
N LEU A 134 -0.60 5.57 4.04
CA LEU A 134 -1.11 5.52 5.41
C LEU A 134 -0.45 6.65 6.20
N LEU A 135 -1.07 7.82 6.18
CA LEU A 135 -0.47 9.08 6.64
C LEU A 135 -0.07 9.07 8.12
N ASN A 136 -0.85 8.41 8.98
CA ASN A 136 -0.57 8.34 10.41
C ASN A 136 0.57 7.38 10.76
N ASP A 137 0.84 6.40 9.89
CA ASP A 137 1.83 5.36 10.11
C ASP A 137 3.13 5.58 9.33
N ASN A 138 3.23 6.70 8.59
CA ASN A 138 4.36 7.01 7.71
C ASN A 138 4.71 5.84 6.78
N CYS A 139 3.70 5.15 6.28
CA CYS A 139 3.85 3.95 5.47
C CYS A 139 3.19 4.15 4.11
N ALA A 140 3.82 3.61 3.07
CA ALA A 140 3.23 3.56 1.74
C ALA A 140 3.36 2.15 1.16
N ILE A 141 2.30 1.72 0.48
CA ILE A 141 2.18 0.39 -0.11
C ILE A 141 1.97 0.54 -1.62
N TYR A 142 2.76 -0.18 -2.40
CA TYR A 142 2.55 -0.34 -3.83
C TYR A 142 1.98 -1.71 -4.13
N CYS A 143 0.85 -1.74 -4.82
CA CYS A 143 0.20 -3.00 -5.20
C CYS A 143 -0.60 -2.85 -6.50
N CYS A 144 -1.02 -3.98 -7.05
CA CYS A 144 -1.99 -4.06 -8.12
C CYS A 144 -3.26 -4.74 -7.61
N GLY A 145 -4.40 -4.26 -8.05
CA GLY A 145 -5.69 -4.78 -7.65
C GLY A 145 -6.66 -4.91 -8.81
N GLU A 146 -7.76 -5.58 -8.58
CA GLU A 146 -8.89 -5.67 -9.50
C GLU A 146 -10.10 -4.97 -8.87
N ILE A 147 -10.83 -4.19 -9.65
CA ILE A 147 -12.09 -3.60 -9.24
C ILE A 147 -13.15 -4.70 -9.14
N ILE A 148 -13.58 -5.04 -7.94
CA ILE A 148 -14.62 -6.06 -7.71
C ILE A 148 -16.00 -5.47 -7.54
N SER A 149 -16.11 -4.19 -7.15
CA SER A 149 -17.38 -3.48 -6.97
C SER A 149 -17.20 -2.00 -7.31
N ALA A 150 -18.17 -1.40 -7.94
CA ALA A 150 -18.23 0.02 -8.22
C ALA A 150 -19.67 0.50 -8.06
N ASN A 151 -19.93 1.29 -7.03
CA ASN A 151 -21.23 1.85 -6.74
C ASN A 151 -21.22 3.36 -7.02
N ILE A 152 -22.22 3.85 -7.75
CA ILE A 152 -22.42 5.28 -7.95
C ILE A 152 -23.21 5.80 -6.73
N GLU A 153 -22.55 6.50 -5.83
CA GLU A 153 -23.27 7.32 -4.84
C GLU A 153 -23.87 8.50 -5.59
N ASN A 154 -25.20 8.57 -5.66
CA ASN A 154 -25.89 9.75 -6.19
C ASN A 154 -25.44 10.96 -5.37
N ALA A 155 -24.71 11.87 -5.99
CA ALA A 155 -24.44 13.17 -5.42
C ALA A 155 -25.79 13.88 -5.26
N GLU A 156 -26.33 13.92 -4.07
CA GLU A 156 -27.39 14.87 -3.72
C GLU A 156 -26.82 16.27 -3.96
N LEU A 157 -27.38 16.94 -4.95
CA LEU A 157 -27.23 18.36 -5.20
C LEU A 157 -27.74 19.09 -3.94
N THR A 158 -26.83 19.63 -3.17
CA THR A 158 -27.15 20.70 -2.19
C THR A 158 -26.31 21.90 -2.55
#